data_4276652d0ea22036fd3f5739321147fa
#
_entry.id   4276652d0ea22036fd3f5739321147fa
#
_cell.length_a   1.000
_cell.length_b   1.000
_cell.length_c   1.000
_cell.angle_alpha   90.00
_cell.angle_beta   90.00
_cell.angle_gamma   90.00
#
_symmetry.space_group_name_H-M   'P 1'
#
loop_
_entity.id
_entity.type
_entity.pdbx_description
1 polymer ?
#
loop_
_entity_poly.entity_id
_entity_poly.type
_entity_poly.pdbx_seq_one_letter_code
_entity_poly.pdbx_strand_id
1 'polypeptide(L)'
;MDFARTVREHKGTIYTVCYMFSKDEEEVADLFQDILMNLWKGFAKFRGESSVRTWIYRVSLNTCISAERKKKRKGETVPLDMDINLFDDSVEDLKQIRMLQNRISRLGPFDRAIVLLWLENLSYDEIGAIVGITAKNVSVRLFRIKEQLRNMSDEK
;
A
#
# COMPACT_ATOMS: atom_id res chain seq x y z
N MET A 1 -22.44 0.89 -13.15
CA MET A 1 -21.01 1.28 -12.88
C MET A 1 -20.14 0.77 -14.01
N ASP A 2 -19.39 1.66 -14.65
CA ASP A 2 -18.51 1.33 -15.76
C ASP A 2 -17.10 1.03 -15.22
N PHE A 3 -16.55 -0.12 -15.59
CA PHE A 3 -15.23 -0.54 -15.13
C PHE A 3 -14.13 0.44 -15.53
N ALA A 4 -14.09 0.84 -16.80
CA ALA A 4 -13.05 1.74 -17.29
C ALA A 4 -13.10 3.08 -16.56
N ARG A 5 -14.30 3.60 -16.31
CA ARG A 5 -14.48 4.85 -15.58
C ARG A 5 -14.02 4.70 -14.12
N THR A 6 -14.37 3.59 -13.48
CA THR A 6 -13.98 3.30 -12.11
C THR A 6 -12.45 3.26 -11.98
N VAL A 7 -11.78 2.59 -12.90
CA VAL A 7 -10.31 2.52 -12.90
C VAL A 7 -9.71 3.92 -13.08
N ARG A 8 -10.24 4.72 -14.00
CA ARG A 8 -9.73 6.08 -14.23
C ARG A 8 -9.88 6.95 -12.99
N GLU A 9 -11.00 6.85 -12.30
CA GLU A 9 -11.26 7.63 -11.08
C GLU A 9 -10.34 7.24 -9.93
N HIS A 10 -9.88 5.99 -9.89
CA HIS A 10 -9.05 5.47 -8.79
C HIS A 10 -7.63 5.12 -9.22
N LYS A 11 -7.22 5.57 -10.38
CA LYS A 11 -5.89 5.29 -10.93
C LYS A 11 -4.77 5.74 -9.99
N GLY A 12 -4.91 6.94 -9.42
CA GLY A 12 -3.93 7.48 -8.48
C GLY A 12 -3.79 6.61 -7.24
N THR A 13 -4.91 6.11 -6.73
CA THR A 13 -4.92 5.22 -5.56
C THR A 13 -4.16 3.93 -5.87
N ILE A 14 -4.42 3.33 -7.03
CA ILE A 14 -3.77 2.09 -7.44
C ILE A 14 -2.26 2.29 -7.56
N TYR A 15 -1.83 3.37 -8.21
CA TYR A 15 -0.40 3.68 -8.34
C TYR A 15 0.25 3.94 -6.98
N THR A 16 -0.43 4.63 -6.07
CA THR A 16 0.08 4.86 -4.72
C THR A 16 0.39 3.55 -4.02
N VAL A 17 -0.52 2.58 -4.13
CA VAL A 17 -0.30 1.25 -3.56
C VAL A 17 0.91 0.57 -4.22
N CYS A 18 0.99 0.62 -5.55
CA CYS A 18 2.10 0.00 -6.28
C CYS A 18 3.46 0.57 -5.84
N TYR A 19 3.55 1.90 -5.72
CA TYR A 19 4.79 2.55 -5.30
C TYR A 19 5.14 2.28 -3.84
N MET A 20 4.18 1.89 -3.03
CA MET A 20 4.45 1.47 -1.65
C MET A 20 5.18 0.12 -1.62
N PHE A 21 5.06 -0.69 -2.67
CA PHE A 21 5.62 -2.03 -2.73
C PHE A 21 6.79 -2.19 -3.71
N SER A 22 7.04 -1.19 -4.55
CA SER A 22 8.18 -1.23 -5.46
C SER A 22 8.53 0.18 -5.93
N LYS A 23 9.82 0.43 -6.22
CA LYS A 23 10.23 1.67 -6.89
C LYS A 23 10.77 1.41 -8.29
N ASP A 24 10.85 0.17 -8.70
CA ASP A 24 11.21 -0.17 -10.07
C ASP A 24 10.00 0.08 -10.96
N GLU A 25 10.15 0.95 -11.96
CA GLU A 25 9.05 1.32 -12.86
C GLU A 25 8.46 0.13 -13.61
N GLU A 26 9.30 -0.82 -14.01
CA GLU A 26 8.82 -2.03 -14.68
C GLU A 26 7.99 -2.89 -13.74
N GLU A 27 8.44 -3.04 -12.51
CA GLU A 27 7.70 -3.81 -11.51
C GLU A 27 6.40 -3.12 -11.14
N VAL A 28 6.40 -1.78 -11.02
CA VAL A 28 5.18 -1.02 -10.77
C VAL A 28 4.18 -1.23 -11.90
N ALA A 29 4.64 -1.20 -13.15
CA ALA A 29 3.78 -1.44 -14.30
C ALA A 29 3.18 -2.84 -14.27
N ASP A 30 3.97 -3.85 -13.91
CA ASP A 30 3.50 -5.23 -13.79
C ASP A 30 2.47 -5.37 -12.67
N LEU A 31 2.74 -4.75 -11.52
CA LEU A 31 1.80 -4.75 -10.40
C LEU A 31 0.48 -4.08 -10.79
N PHE A 32 0.58 -2.95 -11.49
CA PHE A 32 -0.61 -2.24 -11.95
C PHE A 32 -1.46 -3.12 -12.87
N GLN A 33 -0.83 -3.81 -13.81
CA GLN A 33 -1.54 -4.72 -14.72
C GLN A 33 -2.19 -5.87 -13.95
N ASP A 34 -1.47 -6.46 -13.01
CA ASP A 34 -2.00 -7.56 -12.19
C ASP A 34 -3.20 -7.09 -11.37
N ILE A 35 -3.13 -5.88 -10.84
CA ILE A 35 -4.24 -5.29 -10.10
C ILE A 35 -5.45 -5.11 -11.01
N LEU A 36 -5.23 -4.57 -12.23
CA LEU A 36 -6.32 -4.39 -13.19
C LEU A 36 -6.99 -5.71 -13.53
N MET A 37 -6.20 -6.77 -13.74
CA MET A 37 -6.74 -8.10 -14.02
C MET A 37 -7.59 -8.62 -12.87
N ASN A 38 -7.10 -8.44 -11.64
CA ASN A 38 -7.81 -8.89 -10.45
C ASN A 38 -9.08 -8.07 -10.21
N LEU A 39 -9.03 -6.76 -10.47
CA LEU A 39 -10.21 -5.91 -10.40
C LEU A 39 -11.24 -6.34 -11.43
N TRP A 40 -10.81 -6.63 -12.66
CA TRP A 40 -11.70 -7.07 -13.71
C TRP A 40 -12.40 -8.39 -13.34
N LYS A 41 -11.64 -9.34 -12.82
CA LYS A 41 -12.21 -10.64 -12.39
C LYS A 41 -13.23 -10.46 -11.28
N GLY A 42 -12.98 -9.52 -10.38
CA GLY A 42 -13.89 -9.27 -9.25
C GLY A 42 -15.03 -8.32 -9.55
N PHE A 43 -14.97 -7.61 -10.67
CA PHE A 43 -15.93 -6.54 -10.99
C PHE A 43 -17.36 -7.09 -11.12
N ALA A 44 -17.52 -8.19 -11.83
CA ALA A 44 -18.82 -8.82 -12.02
C ALA A 44 -19.41 -9.35 -10.70
N LYS A 45 -18.56 -9.66 -9.74
CA LYS A 45 -18.96 -10.18 -8.42
C LYS A 45 -19.12 -9.09 -7.37
N PHE A 46 -18.72 -7.86 -7.68
CA PHE A 46 -18.83 -6.76 -6.75
C PHE A 46 -20.29 -6.35 -6.59
N ARG A 47 -20.81 -6.48 -5.37
CA ARG A 47 -22.23 -6.29 -5.08
C ARG A 47 -22.51 -5.05 -4.20
N GLY A 48 -21.55 -4.15 -4.08
CA GLY A 48 -21.72 -2.98 -3.25
C GLY A 48 -21.69 -3.27 -1.76
N GLU A 49 -21.11 -4.40 -1.36
CA GLU A 49 -20.95 -4.77 0.06
C GLU A 49 -19.98 -3.87 0.79
N SER A 50 -19.13 -3.17 0.06
CA SER A 50 -18.23 -2.16 0.57
C SER A 50 -18.24 -1.00 -0.41
N SER A 51 -17.62 0.13 -0.02
CA SER A 51 -17.40 1.21 -0.97
C SER A 51 -16.47 0.77 -2.08
N VAL A 52 -16.58 1.39 -3.24
CA VAL A 52 -15.67 1.11 -4.36
C VAL A 52 -14.22 1.36 -3.94
N ARG A 53 -13.99 2.43 -3.20
CA ARG A 53 -12.66 2.78 -2.69
C ARG A 53 -12.07 1.65 -1.83
N THR A 54 -12.86 1.11 -0.90
CA THR A 54 -12.44 0.01 -0.04
C THR A 54 -12.10 -1.22 -0.87
N TRP A 55 -12.95 -1.55 -1.84
CA TRP A 55 -12.73 -2.70 -2.72
C TRP A 55 -11.45 -2.56 -3.53
N ILE A 56 -11.19 -1.36 -4.08
CA ILE A 56 -9.97 -1.12 -4.86
C ILE A 56 -8.73 -1.24 -4.00
N TYR A 57 -8.74 -0.67 -2.78
CA TYR A 57 -7.61 -0.83 -1.86
C TYR A 57 -7.38 -2.29 -1.52
N ARG A 58 -8.45 -3.03 -1.23
CA ARG A 58 -8.33 -4.44 -0.86
C ARG A 58 -7.70 -5.27 -1.98
N VAL A 59 -8.19 -5.11 -3.20
CA VAL A 59 -7.66 -5.85 -4.35
C VAL A 59 -6.21 -5.45 -4.64
N SER A 60 -5.93 -4.14 -4.62
CA SER A 60 -4.59 -3.63 -4.90
C SER A 60 -3.58 -4.11 -3.87
N LEU A 61 -3.90 -4.01 -2.58
CA LEU A 61 -3.01 -4.43 -1.51
C LEU A 61 -2.80 -5.94 -1.52
N ASN A 62 -3.86 -6.71 -1.71
CA ASN A 62 -3.74 -8.18 -1.77
C ASN A 62 -2.85 -8.61 -2.92
N THR A 63 -2.96 -7.96 -4.07
CA THR A 63 -2.13 -8.26 -5.24
C THR A 63 -0.66 -7.99 -4.94
N CYS A 64 -0.36 -6.82 -4.37
CA CYS A 64 1.02 -6.44 -4.06
C CYS A 64 1.62 -7.30 -2.95
N ILE A 65 0.85 -7.60 -1.91
CA ILE A 65 1.31 -8.46 -0.80
C ILE A 65 1.62 -9.86 -1.31
N SER A 66 0.74 -10.40 -2.17
CA SER A 66 0.96 -11.73 -2.76
C SER A 66 2.21 -11.76 -3.62
N ALA A 67 2.45 -10.72 -4.41
CA ALA A 67 3.65 -10.62 -5.24
C ALA A 67 4.92 -10.59 -4.38
N GLU A 68 4.90 -9.85 -3.29
CA GLU A 68 6.05 -9.76 -2.39
C GLU A 68 6.32 -11.09 -1.69
N ARG A 69 5.27 -11.80 -1.28
CA ARG A 69 5.43 -13.12 -0.67
C ARG A 69 6.05 -14.12 -1.64
N LYS A 70 5.68 -14.05 -2.91
CA LYS A 70 6.28 -14.91 -3.96
C LYS A 70 7.77 -14.62 -4.10
N LYS A 71 8.17 -13.34 -4.08
CA LYS A 71 9.57 -12.96 -4.16
C LYS A 71 10.37 -13.51 -2.99
N LYS A 72 9.85 -13.40 -1.79
CA LYS A 72 10.49 -13.94 -0.59
C LYS A 72 10.71 -15.45 -0.68
N ARG A 73 9.73 -16.18 -1.21
CA ARG A 73 9.86 -17.63 -1.37
C ARG A 73 10.92 -18.01 -2.39
N LYS A 74 11.17 -17.14 -3.38
CA LYS A 74 12.21 -17.37 -4.39
C LYS A 74 13.59 -16.86 -3.93
N GLY A 75 13.68 -16.33 -2.72
CA GLY A 75 14.93 -15.79 -2.19
C GLY A 75 15.32 -14.44 -2.77
N GLU A 76 14.44 -13.82 -3.52
CA GLU A 76 14.68 -12.49 -4.07
C GLU A 76 14.32 -11.45 -3.02
N THR A 77 15.31 -10.94 -2.30
CA THR A 77 15.12 -9.82 -1.40
C THR A 77 15.44 -8.54 -2.16
N VAL A 78 14.40 -7.86 -2.61
CA VAL A 78 14.58 -6.52 -3.19
C VAL A 78 14.27 -5.53 -2.09
N PRO A 79 15.24 -4.71 -1.66
CA PRO A 79 14.94 -3.67 -0.69
C PRO A 79 13.96 -2.68 -1.32
N LEU A 80 12.87 -2.45 -0.62
CA LEU A 80 11.89 -1.47 -1.05
C LEU A 80 12.44 -0.09 -0.78
N ASP A 81 12.73 0.59 -1.84
CA ASP A 81 13.21 1.96 -1.77
C ASP A 81 12.16 2.80 -2.49
N MET A 82 11.50 3.66 -1.76
CA MET A 82 10.42 4.47 -2.31
C MET A 82 10.99 5.73 -2.94
N ASP A 83 10.62 5.96 -4.20
CA ASP A 83 11.05 7.15 -4.92
C ASP A 83 10.20 8.35 -4.49
N ILE A 84 10.87 9.41 -4.07
CA ILE A 84 10.24 10.60 -3.49
C ILE A 84 10.08 11.72 -4.53
N ASN A 85 10.46 11.47 -5.76
CA ASN A 85 10.37 12.50 -6.79
C ASN A 85 8.94 12.91 -7.13
N LEU A 86 7.97 12.38 -6.38
CA LEU A 86 6.56 12.75 -6.53
C LEU A 86 6.18 14.03 -5.78
N PHE A 87 7.04 14.51 -4.88
CA PHE A 87 6.72 15.67 -4.06
C PHE A 87 7.79 16.75 -4.24
N ASP A 88 7.36 17.87 -4.77
CA ASP A 88 8.23 19.03 -5.02
C ASP A 88 8.23 19.93 -3.78
N ASP A 89 8.73 19.40 -2.67
CA ASP A 89 8.78 20.11 -1.40
C ASP A 89 10.20 20.62 -1.10
N SER A 90 10.32 21.40 -0.02
CA SER A 90 11.63 21.88 0.41
C SER A 90 12.58 20.73 0.71
N VAL A 91 13.90 20.98 0.56
CA VAL A 91 14.93 19.94 0.75
C VAL A 91 14.83 19.30 2.13
N GLU A 92 14.44 20.07 3.13
CA GLU A 92 14.34 19.59 4.51
C GLU A 92 13.14 18.68 4.70
N ASP A 93 12.00 19.04 4.12
CA ASP A 93 10.81 18.20 4.12
C ASP A 93 11.03 16.90 3.36
N LEU A 94 11.73 16.97 2.23
CA LEU A 94 12.12 15.80 1.45
C LEU A 94 12.97 14.83 2.27
N LYS A 95 13.91 15.38 3.06
CA LYS A 95 14.76 14.55 3.89
C LYS A 95 13.97 13.79 4.95
N GLN A 96 13.03 14.47 5.61
CA GLN A 96 12.17 13.85 6.61
C GLN A 96 11.27 12.78 5.98
N ILE A 97 10.70 13.07 4.81
CA ILE A 97 9.87 12.12 4.08
C ILE A 97 10.69 10.88 3.71
N ARG A 98 11.93 11.06 3.24
CA ARG A 98 12.81 9.95 2.90
C ARG A 98 13.11 9.07 4.10
N MET A 99 13.36 9.67 5.25
CA MET A 99 13.61 8.93 6.48
C MET A 99 12.40 8.09 6.86
N LEU A 100 11.22 8.67 6.81
CA LEU A 100 9.99 7.97 7.12
C LEU A 100 9.73 6.82 6.13
N GLN A 101 9.88 7.08 4.84
CA GLN A 101 9.70 6.06 3.81
C GLN A 101 10.70 4.91 3.96
N ASN A 102 11.94 5.24 4.29
CA ASN A 102 12.95 4.22 4.54
C ASN A 102 12.55 3.32 5.70
N ARG A 103 12.06 3.91 6.78
CA ARG A 103 11.61 3.14 7.94
C ARG A 103 10.40 2.28 7.60
N ILE A 104 9.43 2.86 6.88
CA ILE A 104 8.23 2.13 6.47
C ILE A 104 8.60 0.95 5.58
N SER A 105 9.58 1.13 4.69
CA SER A 105 9.98 0.06 3.77
C SER A 105 10.57 -1.16 4.50
N ARG A 106 11.03 -0.98 5.73
CA ARG A 106 11.55 -2.08 6.55
C ARG A 106 10.47 -2.85 7.31
N LEU A 107 9.25 -2.35 7.30
CA LEU A 107 8.11 -3.08 7.88
C LEU A 107 7.70 -4.24 6.97
N GLY A 108 7.07 -5.25 7.57
CA GLY A 108 6.47 -6.32 6.78
C GLY A 108 5.35 -5.79 5.88
N PRO A 109 4.95 -6.55 4.86
CA PRO A 109 3.94 -6.09 3.88
C PRO A 109 2.62 -5.71 4.52
N PHE A 110 2.16 -6.47 5.50
CA PHE A 110 0.89 -6.22 6.17
C PHE A 110 0.91 -4.91 6.95
N ASP A 111 2.00 -4.66 7.68
CA ASP A 111 2.14 -3.44 8.47
C ASP A 111 2.32 -2.22 7.56
N ARG A 112 3.01 -2.37 6.44
CA ARG A 112 3.09 -1.30 5.44
C ARG A 112 1.73 -0.92 4.91
N ALA A 113 0.89 -1.92 4.63
CA ALA A 113 -0.48 -1.67 4.16
C ALA A 113 -1.27 -0.85 5.18
N ILE A 114 -1.18 -1.21 6.46
CA ILE A 114 -1.89 -0.49 7.52
C ILE A 114 -1.40 0.95 7.62
N VAL A 115 -0.09 1.18 7.58
CA VAL A 115 0.47 2.53 7.64
C VAL A 115 0.03 3.36 6.44
N LEU A 116 0.06 2.77 5.24
CA LEU A 116 -0.38 3.47 4.03
C LEU A 116 -1.82 3.96 4.18
N LEU A 117 -2.71 3.08 4.61
CA LEU A 117 -4.13 3.42 4.77
C LEU A 117 -4.33 4.49 5.85
N TRP A 118 -3.55 4.42 6.92
CA TRP A 118 -3.58 5.44 7.98
C TRP A 118 -3.10 6.79 7.45
N LEU A 119 -2.04 6.82 6.67
CA LEU A 119 -1.53 8.05 6.06
C LEU A 119 -2.51 8.64 5.04
N GLU A 120 -3.36 7.80 4.44
CA GLU A 120 -4.42 8.23 3.53
C GLU A 120 -5.68 8.68 4.28
N ASN A 121 -5.58 8.84 5.59
CA ASN A 121 -6.65 9.32 6.47
C ASN A 121 -7.88 8.43 6.54
N LEU A 122 -7.71 7.13 6.33
CA LEU A 122 -8.80 6.20 6.54
C LEU A 122 -9.03 5.96 8.03
N SER A 123 -10.27 5.73 8.41
CA SER A 123 -10.61 5.40 9.80
C SER A 123 -10.15 3.98 10.13
N TYR A 124 -10.05 3.66 11.41
CA TYR A 124 -9.68 2.31 11.86
C TYR A 124 -10.68 1.27 11.38
N ASP A 125 -11.98 1.62 11.31
CA ASP A 125 -13.00 0.74 10.77
C ASP A 125 -12.77 0.45 9.28
N GLU A 126 -12.45 1.49 8.51
CA GLU A 126 -12.15 1.34 7.10
C GLU A 126 -10.90 0.51 6.87
N ILE A 127 -9.84 0.79 7.63
CA ILE A 127 -8.59 0.03 7.54
C ILE A 127 -8.85 -1.44 7.85
N GLY A 128 -9.57 -1.71 8.94
CA GLY A 128 -9.90 -3.08 9.33
C GLY A 128 -10.69 -3.82 8.27
N ALA A 129 -11.65 -3.13 7.63
CA ALA A 129 -12.43 -3.72 6.55
C ALA A 129 -11.57 -4.07 5.35
N ILE A 130 -10.54 -3.28 5.08
CA ILE A 130 -9.64 -3.51 3.94
C ILE A 130 -8.68 -4.67 4.23
N VAL A 131 -8.04 -4.66 5.40
CA VAL A 131 -6.98 -5.65 5.71
C VAL A 131 -7.50 -6.89 6.43
N GLY A 132 -8.77 -6.90 6.83
CA GLY A 132 -9.40 -8.10 7.38
C GLY A 132 -9.23 -8.30 8.87
N ILE A 133 -9.10 -7.22 9.65
CA ILE A 133 -9.03 -7.28 11.12
C ILE A 133 -10.03 -6.29 11.71
N THR A 134 -10.23 -6.37 13.02
CA THR A 134 -11.14 -5.45 13.72
C THR A 134 -10.50 -4.07 13.88
N ALA A 135 -11.31 -3.04 14.07
CA ALA A 135 -10.82 -1.68 14.35
C ALA A 135 -9.93 -1.67 15.60
N LYS A 136 -10.29 -2.45 16.61
CA LYS A 136 -9.49 -2.57 17.83
C LYS A 136 -8.09 -3.12 17.51
N ASN A 137 -8.03 -4.15 16.69
CA ASN A 137 -6.74 -4.75 16.30
C ASN A 137 -5.93 -3.80 15.42
N VAL A 138 -6.59 -2.99 14.57
CA VAL A 138 -5.90 -1.93 13.82
C VAL A 138 -5.23 -0.96 14.78
N SER A 139 -5.95 -0.52 15.80
CA SER A 139 -5.42 0.41 16.80
C SER A 139 -4.20 -0.16 17.52
N VAL A 140 -4.30 -1.41 17.97
CA VAL A 140 -3.20 -2.08 18.66
C VAL A 140 -1.99 -2.22 17.74
N ARG A 141 -2.22 -2.62 16.51
CA ARG A 141 -1.15 -2.82 15.52
C ARG A 141 -0.47 -1.50 15.17
N LEU A 142 -1.25 -0.44 14.98
CA LEU A 142 -0.70 0.89 14.70
C LEU A 142 0.17 1.39 15.85
N PHE A 143 -0.25 1.14 17.08
CA PHE A 143 0.55 1.51 18.24
C PHE A 143 1.92 0.83 18.19
N ARG A 144 1.94 -0.47 17.93
CA ARG A 144 3.19 -1.24 17.82
C ARG A 144 4.04 -0.76 16.63
N ILE A 145 3.40 -0.49 15.51
CA ILE A 145 4.09 0.00 14.31
C ILE A 145 4.75 1.33 14.60
N LYS A 146 4.03 2.25 15.24
CA LYS A 146 4.59 3.57 15.58
C LYS A 146 5.78 3.44 16.52
N GLU A 147 5.71 2.55 17.52
CA GLU A 147 6.83 2.29 18.41
C GLU A 147 8.02 1.71 17.64
N GLN A 148 7.76 0.77 16.76
CA GLN A 148 8.78 0.14 15.93
C GLN A 148 9.46 1.18 15.04
N LEU A 149 8.67 2.06 14.40
CA LEU A 149 9.21 3.12 13.54
C LEU A 149 10.07 4.11 14.33
N ARG A 150 9.61 4.44 15.54
CA ARG A 150 10.33 5.38 16.41
C ARG A 150 11.68 4.81 16.85
N ASN A 151 11.75 3.50 17.07
CA ASN A 151 12.95 2.82 17.56
C ASN A 151 13.90 2.41 16.43
N MET A 152 13.51 2.59 15.18
CA MET A 152 14.40 2.30 14.05
C MET A 152 15.50 3.31 13.96
N SER A 153 16.73 2.83 13.72
CA SER A 153 17.86 3.70 13.46
C SER A 153 17.81 4.22 12.02
N ASP A 154 18.33 5.43 11.81
CA ASP A 154 18.41 6.03 10.48
C ASP A 154 19.58 5.46 9.70
N GLU A 155 19.59 4.17 9.46
CA GLU A 155 20.61 3.54 8.66
C GLU A 155 20.42 3.88 7.18
N LYS A 156 21.51 4.26 6.56
CA LYS A 156 21.54 4.60 5.13
C LYS A 156 21.34 3.37 4.25
#